data_d2cacf76c5bebe0b780785b88f1269b0
#
_entry.id   d2cacf76c5bebe0b780785b88f1269b0
#
_cell.length_a   1.000
_cell.length_b   1.000
_cell.length_c   1.000
_cell.angle_alpha   90.00
_cell.angle_beta   90.00
_cell.angle_gamma   90.00
#
_symmetry.space_group_name_H-M   'P 1'
#
loop_
_entity.id
_entity.type
_entity.pdbx_description
1 polymer ?
#
loop_
_entity_poly.entity_id
_entity_poly.type
_entity_poly.pdbx_seq_one_letter_code
_entity_poly.pdbx_strand_id
1 'polypeptide(L)'
;IVNKFNKIKKRILEENKNMEYYNTNEKSFLDEISKLCDEIMEFSTILRAFSSRDKSIIHAGLFHSHNMLEWLKNEYSFDIIYQNGLNDYKKFSSQKYNSCIKLPNELFGLKE
;
A
#
# COMPACT_ATOMS: atom_id res chain seq x y z
N ILE A 1 4.66 -8.81 -7.46
CA ILE A 1 5.82 -7.89 -7.58
C ILE A 1 6.81 -8.41 -8.64
N VAL A 2 7.35 -9.62 -8.50
CA VAL A 2 8.37 -10.17 -9.44
C VAL A 2 7.91 -10.14 -10.89
N ASN A 3 6.67 -10.55 -11.18
CA ASN A 3 6.12 -10.54 -12.54
C ASN A 3 6.00 -9.12 -13.12
N LYS A 4 5.59 -8.15 -12.28
CA LYS A 4 5.53 -6.74 -12.69
C LYS A 4 6.93 -6.17 -12.95
N PHE A 5 7.88 -6.47 -12.08
CA PHE A 5 9.28 -6.07 -12.26
C PHE A 5 9.87 -6.62 -13.56
N ASN A 6 9.67 -7.91 -13.84
CA ASN A 6 10.16 -8.53 -15.08
C ASN A 6 9.51 -7.92 -16.33
N LYS A 7 8.23 -7.57 -16.27
CA LYS A 7 7.53 -6.89 -17.37
C LYS A 7 8.11 -5.50 -17.62
N ILE A 8 8.36 -4.73 -16.57
CA ILE A 8 8.97 -3.39 -16.67
C ILE A 8 10.40 -3.50 -17.19
N LYS A 9 11.21 -4.43 -16.65
CA LYS A 9 12.58 -4.68 -17.14
C LYS A 9 12.62 -5.02 -18.63
N LYS A 10 11.72 -5.90 -19.09
CA LYS A 10 11.62 -6.26 -20.49
C LYS A 10 11.30 -5.02 -21.35
N ARG A 11 10.35 -4.19 -20.91
CA ARG A 11 9.95 -2.96 -21.59
C ARG A 11 11.10 -1.94 -21.69
N ILE A 12 11.84 -1.72 -20.61
CA ILE A 12 13.03 -0.84 -20.63
C ILE A 12 14.06 -1.32 -21.66
N LEU A 13 14.29 -2.62 -21.73
CA LEU A 13 15.25 -3.20 -22.67
C LEU A 13 14.78 -3.09 -24.13
N GLU A 14 13.47 -3.17 -24.37
CA GLU A 14 12.88 -3.00 -25.71
C GLU A 14 12.86 -1.53 -26.14
N GLU A 15 12.55 -0.60 -25.24
CA GLU A 15 12.51 0.83 -25.50
C GLU A 15 13.90 1.44 -25.74
N ASN A 16 14.94 0.93 -25.07
CA ASN A 16 16.33 1.32 -25.36
C ASN A 16 16.79 0.96 -26.80
N LYS A 17 16.06 0.11 -27.49
CA LYS A 17 16.34 -0.25 -28.88
C LYS A 17 15.66 0.66 -29.91
N ASN A 18 14.63 1.43 -29.52
CA ASN A 18 13.80 2.29 -30.38
C ASN A 18 13.58 3.65 -29.75
N MET A 19 14.50 4.59 -29.97
CA MET A 19 14.41 5.96 -29.40
C MET A 19 13.20 6.80 -29.89
N GLU A 20 12.49 6.41 -30.95
CA GLU A 20 11.30 7.10 -31.45
C GLU A 20 10.02 6.85 -30.65
N TYR A 21 10.02 5.88 -29.74
CA TYR A 21 8.83 5.48 -28.97
C TYR A 21 8.59 6.31 -27.70
N TYR A 22 9.50 7.22 -27.37
CA TYR A 22 9.54 7.92 -26.09
C TYR A 22 8.36 8.87 -25.82
N ASN A 23 7.69 9.42 -26.83
CA ASN A 23 6.78 10.56 -26.62
C ASN A 23 5.32 10.22 -26.30
N THR A 24 4.83 9.00 -26.59
CA THR A 24 3.40 8.66 -26.43
C THR A 24 3.07 7.77 -25.23
N ASN A 25 4.05 7.04 -24.66
CA ASN A 25 3.85 6.09 -23.58
C ASN A 25 4.61 6.40 -22.28
N GLU A 26 5.29 7.53 -22.19
CA GLU A 26 6.12 7.90 -21.04
C GLU A 26 5.32 7.98 -19.75
N LYS A 27 4.15 8.62 -19.78
CA LYS A 27 3.27 8.73 -18.61
C LYS A 27 2.81 7.36 -18.11
N SER A 28 2.38 6.46 -19.00
CA SER A 28 1.94 5.10 -18.64
C SER A 28 3.08 4.28 -18.05
N PHE A 29 4.28 4.45 -18.55
CA PHE A 29 5.47 3.76 -18.05
C PHE A 29 5.88 4.25 -16.65
N LEU A 30 5.90 5.57 -16.44
CA LEU A 30 6.17 6.17 -15.14
C LEU A 30 5.12 5.78 -14.11
N ASP A 31 3.84 5.71 -14.50
CA ASP A 31 2.76 5.24 -13.64
C ASP A 31 2.95 3.77 -13.21
N GLU A 32 3.41 2.91 -14.12
CA GLU A 32 3.72 1.50 -13.80
C GLU A 32 4.91 1.38 -12.83
N ILE A 33 5.96 2.18 -13.03
CA ILE A 33 7.11 2.24 -12.11
C ILE A 33 6.67 2.75 -10.74
N SER A 34 5.88 3.81 -10.67
CA SER A 34 5.37 4.37 -9.42
C SER A 34 4.58 3.32 -8.64
N LYS A 35 3.65 2.62 -9.30
CA LYS A 35 2.88 1.53 -8.67
C LYS A 35 3.76 0.40 -8.16
N LEU A 36 4.81 0.05 -8.89
CA LEU A 36 5.76 -0.97 -8.43
C LEU A 36 6.52 -0.51 -7.19
N CYS A 37 6.96 0.75 -7.16
CA CYS A 37 7.62 1.34 -5.99
C CYS A 37 6.70 1.33 -4.76
N ASP A 38 5.43 1.69 -4.95
CA ASP A 38 4.40 1.66 -3.89
C ASP A 38 4.23 0.24 -3.34
N GLU A 39 4.10 -0.78 -4.20
CA GLU A 39 3.98 -2.17 -3.79
C GLU A 39 5.22 -2.68 -3.04
N ILE A 40 6.43 -2.31 -3.46
CA ILE A 40 7.67 -2.67 -2.77
C ILE A 40 7.71 -2.05 -1.38
N MET A 41 7.35 -0.78 -1.26
CA MET A 41 7.31 -0.07 0.01
C MET A 41 6.28 -0.69 0.97
N GLU A 42 5.06 -0.95 0.49
CA GLU A 42 3.98 -1.56 1.25
C GLU A 42 4.37 -2.96 1.74
N PHE A 43 4.92 -3.79 0.86
CA PHE A 43 5.40 -5.13 1.21
C PHE A 43 6.54 -5.10 2.22
N SER A 44 7.52 -4.22 2.05
CA SER A 44 8.62 -4.03 2.99
C SER A 44 8.11 -3.61 4.38
N THR A 45 7.08 -2.77 4.42
CA THR A 45 6.45 -2.33 5.67
C THR A 45 5.76 -3.49 6.38
N ILE A 46 5.02 -4.33 5.66
CA ILE A 46 4.37 -5.53 6.20
C ILE A 46 5.42 -6.52 6.75
N LEU A 47 6.49 -6.77 6.02
CA LEU A 47 7.57 -7.66 6.48
C LEU A 47 8.23 -7.16 7.76
N ARG A 48 8.45 -5.84 7.88
CA ARG A 48 8.98 -5.24 9.11
C ARG A 48 8.00 -5.37 10.27
N ALA A 49 6.71 -5.20 10.02
CA ALA A 49 5.68 -5.42 11.05
C ALA A 49 5.68 -6.88 11.53
N PHE A 50 5.83 -7.86 10.65
CA PHE A 50 5.92 -9.29 11.01
C PHE A 50 7.20 -9.64 11.77
N SER A 51 8.28 -8.92 11.56
CA SER A 51 9.52 -9.14 12.31
C SER A 51 9.44 -8.67 13.77
N SER A 52 8.44 -7.91 14.13
CA SER A 52 8.15 -7.50 15.50
C SER A 52 7.56 -8.68 16.30
N ARG A 53 8.02 -8.85 17.55
CA ARG A 53 7.63 -10.02 18.36
C ARG A 53 6.22 -9.95 18.93
N ASP A 54 5.70 -8.74 19.19
CA ASP A 54 4.42 -8.56 19.87
C ASP A 54 3.42 -7.72 19.08
N LYS A 55 3.65 -6.44 19.00
CA LYS A 55 2.73 -5.48 18.40
C LYS A 55 3.49 -4.53 17.48
N SER A 56 2.88 -4.20 16.37
CA SER A 56 3.41 -3.22 15.43
C SER A 56 2.37 -2.13 15.17
N ILE A 57 2.85 -0.90 15.07
CA ILE A 57 2.04 0.24 14.65
C ILE A 57 2.58 0.68 13.29
N ILE A 58 1.70 0.69 12.30
CA ILE A 58 1.99 1.20 10.97
C ILE A 58 1.27 2.53 10.82
N HIS A 59 2.03 3.60 10.57
CA HIS A 59 1.50 4.90 10.22
C HIS A 59 1.77 5.17 8.73
N ALA A 60 0.72 5.25 7.94
CA ALA A 60 0.80 5.45 6.50
C ALA A 60 -0.37 6.29 5.99
N GLY A 61 -0.22 6.87 4.79
CA GLY A 61 -1.32 7.53 4.10
C GLY A 61 -2.47 6.56 3.80
N LEU A 62 -3.66 7.10 3.63
CA LEU A 62 -4.90 6.33 3.47
C LEU A 62 -4.82 5.31 2.32
N PHE A 63 -4.22 5.69 1.18
CA PHE A 63 -4.04 4.82 0.02
C PHE A 63 -3.18 3.58 0.36
N HIS A 64 -2.00 3.79 0.93
CA HIS A 64 -1.10 2.70 1.32
C HIS A 64 -1.67 1.85 2.46
N SER A 65 -2.33 2.48 3.43
CA SER A 65 -3.00 1.76 4.51
C SER A 65 -4.08 0.81 3.97
N HIS A 66 -4.86 1.26 2.99
CA HIS A 66 -5.88 0.44 2.33
C HIS A 66 -5.24 -0.76 1.62
N ASN A 67 -4.20 -0.54 0.82
CA ASN A 67 -3.53 -1.60 0.07
C ASN A 67 -2.89 -2.64 1.01
N MET A 68 -2.19 -2.18 2.05
CA MET A 68 -1.61 -3.10 3.04
C MET A 68 -2.67 -3.90 3.79
N LEU A 69 -3.81 -3.28 4.12
CA LEU A 69 -4.92 -3.96 4.77
C LEU A 69 -5.51 -5.07 3.88
N GLU A 70 -5.71 -4.78 2.58
CA GLU A 70 -6.20 -5.77 1.63
C GLU A 70 -5.21 -6.95 1.49
N TRP A 71 -3.90 -6.69 1.47
CA TRP A 71 -2.89 -7.75 1.48
C TRP A 71 -2.96 -8.61 2.75
N LEU A 72 -3.02 -7.97 3.91
CA LEU A 72 -3.09 -8.68 5.20
C LEU A 72 -4.32 -9.58 5.27
N LYS A 73 -5.47 -9.12 4.79
CA LYS A 73 -6.70 -9.91 4.75
C LYS A 73 -6.62 -11.07 3.75
N ASN A 74 -6.23 -10.78 2.51
CA ASN A 74 -6.38 -11.71 1.40
C ASN A 74 -5.25 -12.74 1.35
N GLU A 75 -4.02 -12.34 1.68
CA GLU A 75 -2.83 -13.20 1.56
C GLU A 75 -2.40 -13.81 2.89
N TYR A 76 -2.71 -13.15 4.02
CA TYR A 76 -2.24 -13.57 5.34
C TYR A 76 -3.35 -13.90 6.33
N SER A 77 -4.61 -13.86 5.89
CA SER A 77 -5.79 -14.22 6.70
C SER A 77 -5.91 -13.43 8.01
N PHE A 78 -5.56 -12.14 7.99
CA PHE A 78 -5.74 -11.27 9.14
C PHE A 78 -7.19 -10.81 9.27
N ASP A 79 -7.68 -10.75 10.50
CA ASP A 79 -9.00 -10.24 10.83
C ASP A 79 -8.93 -8.79 11.32
N ILE A 80 -9.92 -7.98 10.91
CA ILE A 80 -10.09 -6.63 11.45
C ILE A 80 -10.91 -6.74 12.72
N ILE A 81 -10.30 -6.47 13.87
CA ILE A 81 -10.98 -6.48 15.15
C ILE A 81 -11.57 -5.12 15.54
N TYR A 82 -11.06 -4.05 14.95
CA TYR A 82 -11.55 -2.68 15.15
C TYR A 82 -11.22 -1.81 13.96
N GLN A 83 -12.16 -1.00 13.53
CA GLN A 83 -11.96 -0.01 12.46
C GLN A 83 -12.77 1.26 12.79
N ASN A 84 -12.15 2.42 12.58
CA ASN A 84 -12.78 3.71 12.70
C ASN A 84 -12.25 4.69 11.66
N GLY A 85 -13.09 5.63 11.24
CA GLY A 85 -12.78 6.63 10.24
C GLY A 85 -13.14 6.21 8.82
N LEU A 86 -12.45 6.77 7.84
CA LEU A 86 -12.69 6.51 6.43
C LEU A 86 -12.13 5.15 6.05
N ASN A 87 -13.00 4.28 5.54
CA ASN A 87 -12.64 2.92 5.13
C ASN A 87 -12.47 2.74 3.62
N ASP A 88 -12.78 3.77 2.85
CA ASP A 88 -12.65 3.75 1.39
C ASP A 88 -11.98 5.04 0.90
N TYR A 89 -10.71 4.96 0.52
CA TYR A 89 -9.93 6.11 0.06
C TYR A 89 -10.51 6.78 -1.19
N LYS A 90 -11.28 6.05 -2.01
CA LYS A 90 -11.93 6.58 -3.21
C LYS A 90 -13.03 7.59 -2.88
N LYS A 91 -13.58 7.52 -1.68
CA LYS A 91 -14.62 8.42 -1.18
C LYS A 91 -14.08 9.59 -0.37
N PHE A 92 -12.77 9.74 -0.28
CA PHE A 92 -12.11 10.75 0.55
C PHE A 92 -12.64 12.17 0.30
N SER A 93 -12.83 12.56 -0.96
CA SER A 93 -13.28 13.90 -1.34
C SER A 93 -14.77 14.16 -1.08
N SER A 94 -15.59 13.13 -0.93
CA SER A 94 -17.05 13.21 -0.83
C SER A 94 -17.59 12.97 0.60
N GLN A 95 -16.78 12.44 1.49
CA GLN A 95 -17.18 12.13 2.86
C GLN A 95 -16.63 13.13 3.87
N LYS A 96 -17.52 13.62 4.75
CA LYS A 96 -17.07 14.25 6.00
C LYS A 96 -16.56 13.17 6.92
N TYR A 97 -15.35 13.31 7.40
CA TYR A 97 -14.72 12.39 8.35
C TYR A 97 -14.24 13.15 9.58
N ASN A 98 -14.24 12.46 10.70
CA ASN A 98 -13.66 12.98 11.92
C ASN A 98 -12.16 12.70 11.93
N SER A 99 -11.34 13.73 12.17
CA SER A 99 -9.89 13.60 12.28
C SER A 99 -9.42 12.99 13.60
N CYS A 100 -10.33 12.83 14.56
CA CYS A 100 -10.04 12.22 15.86
C CYS A 100 -10.62 10.81 15.91
N ILE A 101 -9.82 9.85 16.37
CA ILE A 101 -10.26 8.49 16.65
C ILE A 101 -10.05 8.14 18.11
N LYS A 102 -11.00 7.40 18.68
CA LYS A 102 -10.83 6.78 20.00
C LYS A 102 -10.21 5.41 19.80
N LEU A 103 -9.02 5.22 20.32
CA LEU A 103 -8.34 3.91 20.26
C LEU A 103 -8.84 3.02 21.39
N PRO A 104 -9.01 1.70 21.15
CA PRO A 104 -9.34 0.75 22.20
C PRO A 104 -8.26 0.68 23.27
N ASN A 105 -8.65 0.57 24.52
CA ASN A 105 -7.72 0.48 25.66
C ASN A 105 -6.80 -0.74 25.56
N GLU A 106 -7.27 -1.82 24.97
CA GLU A 106 -6.53 -3.07 24.80
C GLU A 106 -5.26 -2.89 23.95
N LEU A 107 -5.22 -1.91 23.04
CA LEU A 107 -4.02 -1.61 22.26
C LEU A 107 -2.84 -1.16 23.12
N PHE A 108 -3.12 -0.57 24.27
CA PHE A 108 -2.12 -0.06 25.20
C PHE A 108 -1.87 -0.99 26.38
N GLY A 109 -2.53 -2.15 26.43
CA GLY A 109 -2.46 -3.06 27.57
C GLY A 109 -3.13 -2.49 28.83
N LEU A 110 -3.93 -1.45 28.70
CA LEU A 110 -4.72 -0.89 29.78
C LEU A 110 -5.91 -1.82 30.03
N LYS A 111 -5.95 -2.42 31.20
CA LYS A 111 -7.16 -3.15 31.67
C LYS A 111 -8.21 -2.11 32.07
N GLU A 112 -9.45 -2.37 31.66
CA GLU A 112 -10.59 -1.61 32.19
C GLU A 112 -10.74 -1.78 33.71
#